data_0e7f70814883ff53a9f216f7a7c6f24f
#
_entry.id   0e7f70814883ff53a9f216f7a7c6f24f
#
_cell.length_a   1.000
_cell.length_b   1.000
_cell.length_c   1.000
_cell.angle_alpha   90.00
_cell.angle_beta   90.00
_cell.angle_gamma   90.00
#
_symmetry.space_group_name_H-M   'P 1'
#
loop_
_entity.id
_entity.type
_entity.pdbx_description
1 polymer ?
#
loop_
_entity_poly.entity_id
_entity_poly.type
_entity_poly.pdbx_seq_one_letter_code
_entity_poly.pdbx_strand_id
1 'polypeptide(L)'
;MTNFEKYRKDIEKAGYGFGYDIKTNKVTKCDLMNCYDCEFSLLNDYGCRQEQVKWLYKECKVLTDAEINLINTLEEMTGKTYEFITRDSSGVIKLHTEIPIAKDIGYGKRYSSQRDYMKISDKTRKLFPNIQHEDGIYDITEGCFIEE
;
A
#
# COMPACT_ATOMS: atom_id res chain seq x y z
N MET A 1 -7.17 8.35 -4.30
CA MET A 1 -6.15 8.62 -3.24
C MET A 1 -4.89 9.13 -3.90
N THR A 2 -4.37 10.25 -3.42
CA THR A 2 -3.10 10.80 -3.89
C THR A 2 -1.92 10.19 -3.12
N ASN A 3 -0.71 10.38 -3.64
CA ASN A 3 0.50 9.97 -2.91
C ASN A 3 0.63 10.71 -1.56
N PHE A 4 0.19 11.97 -1.50
CA PHE A 4 0.19 12.73 -0.25
C PHE A 4 -0.68 12.04 0.82
N GLU A 5 -1.88 11.65 0.46
CA GLU A 5 -2.80 10.97 1.39
C GLU A 5 -2.24 9.63 1.85
N LYS A 6 -1.70 8.84 0.92
CA LYS A 6 -1.13 7.52 1.24
C LYS A 6 0.10 7.62 2.16
N TYR A 7 1.04 8.51 1.86
CA TYR A 7 2.34 8.58 2.53
C TYR A 7 2.42 9.71 3.59
N ARG A 8 1.30 10.30 3.97
CA ARG A 8 1.24 11.45 4.86
C ARG A 8 2.07 11.27 6.13
N LYS A 9 1.91 10.17 6.83
CA LYS A 9 2.64 9.88 8.08
C LYS A 9 4.16 9.81 7.87
N ASP A 10 4.58 9.19 6.77
CA ASP A 10 5.99 9.06 6.43
C ASP A 10 6.60 10.41 6.00
N ILE A 11 5.83 11.22 5.28
CA ILE A 11 6.20 12.58 4.89
C ILE A 11 6.33 13.48 6.13
N GLU A 12 5.38 13.43 7.04
CA GLU A 12 5.43 14.19 8.30
C GLU A 12 6.66 13.79 9.13
N LYS A 13 7.00 12.51 9.16
CA LYS A 13 8.18 11.99 9.87
C LYS A 13 9.50 12.41 9.20
N ALA A 14 9.55 12.37 7.87
CA ALA A 14 10.75 12.74 7.11
C ALA A 14 10.97 14.24 7.04
N GLY A 15 9.92 15.06 7.10
CA GLY A 15 9.98 16.51 6.95
C GLY A 15 10.13 16.95 5.49
N TYR A 16 10.47 18.24 5.28
CA TYR A 16 10.55 18.84 3.95
C TYR A 16 11.61 18.22 3.02
N GLY A 17 12.67 17.67 3.57
CA GLY A 17 13.73 17.01 2.81
C GLY A 17 13.46 15.54 2.56
N PHE A 18 12.27 15.17 2.14
CA PHE A 18 11.96 13.79 1.80
C PHE A 18 12.17 13.49 0.32
N GLY A 19 12.52 12.23 0.04
CA GLY A 19 12.53 11.64 -1.29
C GLY A 19 11.69 10.38 -1.33
N TYR A 20 11.43 9.87 -2.51
CA TYR A 20 10.81 8.57 -2.70
C TYR A 20 11.84 7.60 -3.28
N ASP A 21 12.23 6.62 -2.48
CA ASP A 21 13.22 5.62 -2.85
C ASP A 21 12.58 4.54 -3.71
N ILE A 22 12.99 4.46 -4.98
CA ILE A 22 12.45 3.50 -5.94
C ILE A 22 12.87 2.05 -5.67
N LYS A 23 13.95 1.83 -4.92
CA LYS A 23 14.39 0.49 -4.55
C LYS A 23 13.56 -0.11 -3.45
N THR A 24 13.21 0.71 -2.45
CA THR A 24 12.45 0.27 -1.28
C THR A 24 10.97 0.58 -1.36
N ASN A 25 10.55 1.41 -2.33
CA ASN A 25 9.19 1.97 -2.46
C ASN A 25 8.73 2.68 -1.18
N LYS A 26 9.62 3.46 -0.57
CA LYS A 26 9.36 4.18 0.67
C LYS A 26 9.73 5.65 0.57
N VAL A 27 8.96 6.46 1.30
CA VAL A 27 9.34 7.84 1.60
C VAL A 27 10.47 7.81 2.63
N THR A 28 11.56 8.50 2.32
CA THR A 28 12.77 8.51 3.14
C THR A 28 13.35 9.93 3.16
N LYS A 29 14.08 10.28 4.22
CA LYS A 29 14.84 11.54 4.24
C LYS A 29 15.88 11.55 3.13
N CYS A 30 16.03 12.68 2.43
CA CYS A 30 16.98 12.82 1.34
C CYS A 30 18.43 12.51 1.73
N ASP A 31 18.82 12.84 2.97
CA ASP A 31 20.17 12.59 3.50
C ASP A 31 20.43 11.11 3.82
N LEU A 32 19.40 10.29 3.88
CA LEU A 32 19.49 8.85 4.15
C LEU A 32 19.40 7.99 2.88
N MET A 33 19.30 8.60 1.70
CA MET A 33 19.18 7.90 0.43
C MET A 33 20.11 8.51 -0.63
N ASN A 34 20.39 7.71 -1.67
CA ASN A 34 21.15 8.18 -2.83
C ASN A 34 20.18 8.85 -3.82
N CYS A 35 20.56 10.00 -4.36
CA CYS A 35 19.80 10.69 -5.40
C CYS A 35 19.56 9.85 -6.64
N TYR A 36 20.45 8.93 -6.96
CA TYR A 36 20.26 7.99 -8.08
C TYR A 36 19.08 7.02 -7.87
N ASP A 37 18.68 6.81 -6.64
CA ASP A 37 17.57 5.95 -6.27
C ASP A 37 16.28 6.74 -5.95
N CYS A 38 16.33 8.08 -6.07
CA CYS A 38 15.20 8.95 -5.81
C CYS A 38 14.39 9.21 -7.08
N GLU A 39 13.09 8.93 -7.04
CA GLU A 39 12.19 9.19 -8.17
C GLU A 39 12.22 10.65 -8.63
N PHE A 40 12.36 11.59 -7.70
CA PHE A 40 12.33 13.02 -8.04
C PHE A 40 13.57 13.49 -8.82
N SER A 41 14.73 12.91 -8.56
CA SER A 41 15.96 13.25 -9.27
C SER A 41 16.08 12.59 -10.64
N LEU A 42 15.42 11.44 -10.83
CA LEU A 42 15.44 10.71 -12.10
C LEU A 42 14.55 11.35 -13.16
N LEU A 43 13.53 12.11 -12.76
CA LEU A 43 12.54 12.68 -13.64
C LEU A 43 12.90 14.08 -14.15
N ASN A 44 13.81 14.80 -13.46
CA ASN A 44 14.16 16.17 -13.84
C ASN A 44 15.52 16.58 -13.26
N ASP A 45 16.45 16.98 -14.13
CA ASP A 45 17.77 17.50 -13.77
C ASP A 45 17.72 18.89 -13.09
N TYR A 46 16.58 19.60 -13.16
CA TYR A 46 16.48 21.01 -12.76
C TYR A 46 15.78 21.28 -11.41
N GLY A 47 15.19 20.29 -10.78
CA GLY A 47 14.57 20.53 -9.48
C GLY A 47 13.74 19.37 -8.95
N CYS A 48 14.35 18.59 -8.08
CA CYS A 48 13.64 17.53 -7.37
C CYS A 48 12.42 18.05 -6.58
N ARG A 49 12.42 19.32 -6.16
CA ARG A 49 11.25 19.91 -5.47
C ARG A 49 10.02 20.05 -6.36
N GLN A 50 10.17 20.39 -7.64
CA GLN A 50 9.05 20.46 -8.57
C GLN A 50 8.46 19.06 -8.82
N GLU A 51 9.31 18.06 -8.98
CA GLU A 51 8.89 16.68 -9.13
C GLU A 51 8.28 16.12 -7.85
N GLN A 52 8.78 16.51 -6.69
CA GLN A 52 8.19 16.20 -5.39
C GLN A 52 6.74 16.69 -5.28
N VAL A 53 6.49 17.95 -5.65
CA VAL A 53 5.13 18.54 -5.63
C VAL A 53 4.20 17.82 -6.60
N LYS A 54 4.64 17.56 -7.83
CA LYS A 54 3.86 16.79 -8.80
C LYS A 54 3.52 15.40 -8.28
N TRP A 55 4.50 14.74 -7.66
CA TRP A 55 4.32 13.41 -7.09
C TRP A 55 3.30 13.39 -5.95
N LEU A 56 3.27 14.40 -5.09
CA LEU A 56 2.30 14.51 -4.00
C LEU A 56 0.85 14.48 -4.50
N TYR A 57 0.57 15.13 -5.62
CA TYR A 57 -0.78 15.21 -6.21
C TYR A 57 -1.09 14.09 -7.20
N LYS A 58 -0.09 13.23 -7.50
CA LYS A 58 -0.30 12.10 -8.41
C LYS A 58 -1.23 11.07 -7.76
N GLU A 59 -2.20 10.58 -8.54
CA GLU A 59 -3.03 9.46 -8.12
C GLU A 59 -2.18 8.22 -7.84
N CYS A 60 -2.35 7.69 -6.64
CA CYS A 60 -1.71 6.46 -6.22
C CYS A 60 -2.62 5.27 -6.54
N LYS A 61 -2.25 4.49 -7.53
CA LYS A 61 -2.89 3.20 -7.76
C LYS A 61 -2.36 2.21 -6.73
N VAL A 62 -3.16 1.94 -5.72
CA VAL A 62 -2.81 0.95 -4.68
C VAL A 62 -2.83 -0.45 -5.27
N LEU A 63 -3.83 -0.75 -6.12
CA LEU A 63 -3.91 -2.00 -6.86
C LEU A 63 -3.50 -1.79 -8.31
N THR A 64 -2.66 -2.67 -8.82
CA THR A 64 -2.33 -2.75 -10.25
C THR A 64 -3.46 -3.40 -11.03
N ASP A 65 -3.51 -3.19 -12.34
CA ASP A 65 -4.51 -3.84 -13.21
C ASP A 65 -4.40 -5.37 -13.15
N ALA A 66 -3.18 -5.91 -13.02
CA ALA A 66 -2.95 -7.35 -12.85
C ALA A 66 -3.53 -7.88 -11.52
N GLU A 67 -3.41 -7.12 -10.44
CA GLU A 67 -3.98 -7.47 -9.13
C GLU A 67 -5.50 -7.42 -9.15
N ILE A 68 -6.10 -6.42 -9.80
CA ILE A 68 -7.55 -6.33 -10.01
C ILE A 68 -8.04 -7.54 -10.82
N ASN A 69 -7.35 -7.91 -11.90
CA ASN A 69 -7.67 -9.08 -12.69
C ASN A 69 -7.56 -10.38 -11.89
N LEU A 70 -6.56 -10.48 -11.00
CA LEU A 70 -6.43 -11.61 -10.08
C LEU A 70 -7.63 -11.72 -9.15
N ILE A 71 -8.04 -10.62 -8.54
CA ILE A 71 -9.21 -10.56 -7.65
C ILE A 71 -10.46 -10.99 -8.41
N ASN A 72 -10.70 -10.43 -9.59
CA ASN A 72 -11.85 -10.78 -10.43
C ASN A 72 -11.87 -12.28 -10.78
N THR A 73 -10.72 -12.86 -11.12
CA THR A 73 -10.59 -14.29 -11.40
C THR A 73 -10.94 -15.12 -10.16
N LEU A 74 -10.45 -14.74 -8.99
CA LEU A 74 -10.77 -15.43 -7.74
C LEU A 74 -12.25 -15.32 -7.39
N GLU A 75 -12.89 -14.18 -7.64
CA GLU A 75 -14.33 -14.00 -7.48
C GLU A 75 -15.13 -14.93 -8.39
N GLU A 76 -14.74 -15.05 -9.65
CA GLU A 76 -15.38 -15.98 -10.62
C GLU A 76 -15.25 -17.44 -10.18
N MET A 77 -14.05 -17.83 -9.70
CA MET A 77 -13.76 -19.19 -9.26
C MET A 77 -14.49 -19.57 -7.97
N THR A 78 -14.66 -18.63 -7.05
CA THR A 78 -15.25 -18.86 -5.71
C THR A 78 -16.74 -18.53 -5.63
N GLY A 79 -17.27 -17.75 -6.58
CA GLY A 79 -18.62 -17.20 -6.51
C GLY A 79 -18.83 -16.16 -5.42
N LYS A 80 -17.73 -15.60 -4.85
CA LYS A 80 -17.74 -14.60 -3.80
C LYS A 80 -17.27 -13.26 -4.32
N THR A 81 -17.73 -12.16 -3.72
CA THR A 81 -17.27 -10.81 -3.99
C THR A 81 -16.37 -10.35 -2.83
N TYR A 82 -15.13 -9.98 -3.14
CA TYR A 82 -14.18 -9.49 -2.15
C TYR A 82 -14.19 -7.96 -2.13
N GLU A 83 -14.46 -7.40 -0.97
CA GLU A 83 -14.58 -5.95 -0.78
C GLU A 83 -13.37 -5.35 -0.06
N PHE A 84 -12.63 -6.15 0.69
CA PHE A 84 -11.51 -5.67 1.51
C PHE A 84 -10.26 -6.53 1.36
N ILE A 85 -9.10 -5.87 1.44
CA ILE A 85 -7.80 -6.53 1.45
C ILE A 85 -7.04 -6.10 2.71
N THR A 86 -6.40 -7.06 3.36
CA THR A 86 -5.49 -6.81 4.47
C THR A 86 -4.21 -7.59 4.31
N ARG A 87 -3.15 -7.11 4.94
CA ARG A 87 -1.91 -7.88 5.14
C ARG A 87 -1.65 -8.02 6.63
N ASP A 88 -1.52 -9.23 7.11
CA ASP A 88 -1.08 -9.50 8.48
C ASP A 88 0.40 -9.13 8.66
N SER A 89 0.82 -8.90 9.90
CA SER A 89 2.24 -8.69 10.23
C SER A 89 3.16 -9.85 9.81
N SER A 90 2.60 -11.06 9.67
CA SER A 90 3.28 -12.23 9.13
C SER A 90 3.48 -12.19 7.59
N GLY A 91 2.91 -11.23 6.89
CA GLY A 91 2.98 -11.11 5.44
C GLY A 91 1.83 -11.80 4.69
N VAL A 92 0.92 -12.45 5.38
CA VAL A 92 -0.25 -13.11 4.76
C VAL A 92 -1.24 -12.07 4.25
N ILE A 93 -1.58 -12.14 2.97
CA ILE A 93 -2.67 -11.37 2.36
C ILE A 93 -3.99 -12.09 2.60
N LYS A 94 -5.01 -11.31 2.94
CA LYS A 94 -6.38 -11.81 3.09
C LYS A 94 -7.35 -10.96 2.27
N LEU A 95 -8.18 -11.63 1.50
CA LEU A 95 -9.32 -11.02 0.79
C LEU A 95 -10.57 -11.31 1.60
N HIS A 96 -11.31 -10.29 1.97
CA HIS A 96 -12.50 -10.39 2.83
C HIS A 96 -13.75 -9.97 2.07
N THR A 97 -14.87 -10.63 2.37
CA THR A 97 -16.21 -10.31 1.84
C THR A 97 -16.94 -9.29 2.71
N GLU A 98 -16.42 -9.00 3.90
CA GLU A 98 -16.94 -8.02 4.85
C GLU A 98 -15.79 -7.32 5.57
N ILE A 99 -16.07 -6.22 6.25
CA ILE A 99 -15.06 -5.49 7.03
C ILE A 99 -14.42 -6.42 8.06
N PRO A 100 -13.10 -6.66 7.98
CA PRO A 100 -12.40 -7.52 8.93
C PRO A 100 -12.19 -6.81 10.27
N ILE A 101 -11.98 -7.62 11.31
CA ILE A 101 -11.64 -7.15 12.65
C ILE A 101 -10.12 -7.27 12.81
N ALA A 102 -9.49 -6.18 13.20
CA ALA A 102 -8.07 -6.16 13.55
C ALA A 102 -7.87 -6.64 14.99
N LYS A 103 -6.94 -7.57 15.20
CA LYS A 103 -6.52 -8.03 16.53
C LYS A 103 -5.04 -7.76 16.70
N ASP A 104 -4.70 -7.04 17.75
CA ASP A 104 -3.32 -6.84 18.16
C ASP A 104 -2.78 -8.13 18.79
N ILE A 105 -1.65 -8.59 18.27
CA ILE A 105 -0.98 -9.81 18.73
C ILE A 105 0.39 -9.52 19.38
N GLY A 106 0.62 -8.24 19.79
CA GLY A 106 1.84 -7.83 20.49
C GLY A 106 3.00 -7.42 19.58
N TYR A 107 3.15 -8.03 18.41
CA TYR A 107 4.17 -7.68 17.40
C TYR A 107 3.58 -7.30 16.05
N GLY A 108 2.32 -6.92 16.05
CA GLY A 108 1.60 -6.45 14.87
C GLY A 108 0.12 -6.78 14.93
N LYS A 109 -0.56 -6.58 13.81
CA LYS A 109 -1.99 -6.84 13.68
C LYS A 109 -2.25 -8.11 12.88
N ARG A 110 -3.27 -8.84 13.28
CA ARG A 110 -3.86 -9.95 12.55
C ARG A 110 -5.30 -9.61 12.24
N TYR A 111 -5.70 -9.82 11.01
CA TYR A 111 -7.05 -9.53 10.55
C TYR A 111 -7.86 -10.82 10.40
N SER A 112 -9.11 -10.77 10.83
CA SER A 112 -10.05 -11.86 10.67
C SER A 112 -11.45 -11.34 10.40
N SER A 113 -12.25 -12.08 9.67
CA SER A 113 -13.68 -11.83 9.49
C SER A 113 -14.48 -13.02 9.99
N GLN A 114 -15.71 -12.75 10.40
CA GLN A 114 -16.63 -13.79 10.87
C GLN A 114 -17.10 -14.67 9.71
N ARG A 115 -17.14 -14.11 8.51
CA ARG A 115 -17.47 -14.81 7.29
C ARG A 115 -16.20 -15.31 6.59
N ASP A 116 -16.41 -16.03 5.51
CA ASP A 116 -15.34 -16.57 4.71
C ASP A 116 -14.39 -15.49 4.18
N TYR A 117 -13.11 -15.77 4.26
CA TYR A 117 -12.06 -14.99 3.64
C TYR A 117 -11.05 -15.91 2.97
N MET A 118 -10.37 -15.38 1.95
CA MET A 118 -9.30 -16.09 1.25
C MET A 118 -7.94 -15.66 1.80
N LYS A 119 -7.12 -16.64 2.16
CA LYS A 119 -5.72 -16.42 2.51
C LYS A 119 -4.82 -16.63 1.29
N ILE A 120 -3.92 -15.69 1.06
CA ILE A 120 -2.84 -15.83 0.08
C ILE A 120 -1.53 -15.70 0.84
N SER A 121 -0.78 -16.80 0.91
CA SER A 121 0.55 -16.78 1.51
C SER A 121 1.53 -16.16 0.52
N ASP A 122 2.07 -15.01 0.87
CA ASP A 122 3.04 -14.27 0.06
C ASP A 122 4.33 -14.04 0.85
N LYS A 123 5.15 -15.07 0.95
CA LYS A 123 6.45 -15.01 1.64
C LYS A 123 7.42 -14.03 0.98
N THR A 124 7.26 -13.78 -0.31
CA THR A 124 8.13 -12.88 -1.08
C THR A 124 7.68 -11.43 -1.04
N ARG A 125 6.48 -11.16 -0.54
CA ARG A 125 5.81 -9.85 -0.53
C ARG A 125 5.71 -9.19 -1.91
N LYS A 126 5.67 -9.99 -2.96
CA LYS A 126 5.55 -9.54 -4.34
C LYS A 126 4.11 -9.25 -4.76
N LEU A 127 3.14 -9.92 -4.12
CA LEU A 127 1.72 -9.69 -4.35
C LEU A 127 1.26 -8.50 -3.50
N PHE A 128 0.48 -7.61 -4.12
CA PHE A 128 -0.06 -6.43 -3.45
C PHE A 128 1.01 -5.62 -2.70
N PRO A 129 2.11 -5.23 -3.36
CA PRO A 129 3.24 -4.59 -2.69
C PRO A 129 2.89 -3.25 -2.05
N ASN A 130 1.80 -2.62 -2.50
CA ASN A 130 1.30 -1.35 -1.98
C ASN A 130 0.35 -1.50 -0.78
N ILE A 131 0.08 -2.75 -0.35
CA ILE A 131 -0.70 -3.04 0.86
C ILE A 131 0.24 -3.67 1.88
N GLN A 132 0.63 -2.90 2.88
CA GLN A 132 1.46 -3.35 3.98
C GLN A 132 0.61 -3.55 5.24
N HIS A 133 1.13 -4.26 6.24
CA HIS A 133 0.37 -4.51 7.47
C HIS A 133 0.09 -3.24 8.29
N GLU A 134 0.93 -2.21 8.13
CA GLU A 134 0.75 -0.90 8.78
C GLU A 134 -0.34 -0.05 8.13
N ASP A 135 -0.69 -0.35 6.87
CA ASP A 135 -1.66 0.44 6.10
C ASP A 135 -3.11 0.21 6.56
N GLY A 136 -3.36 -0.88 7.29
CA GLY A 136 -4.68 -1.23 7.76
C GLY A 136 -5.52 -1.98 6.73
N ILE A 137 -6.79 -1.62 6.63
CA ILE A 137 -7.78 -2.27 5.77
C ILE A 137 -7.94 -1.46 4.49
N TYR A 138 -7.71 -2.08 3.33
CA TYR A 138 -7.97 -1.47 2.04
C TYR A 138 -9.36 -1.84 1.53
N ASP A 139 -10.17 -0.83 1.24
CA ASP A 139 -11.48 -0.97 0.60
C ASP A 139 -11.30 -0.98 -0.92
N ILE A 140 -11.63 -2.10 -1.55
CA ILE A 140 -11.47 -2.30 -3.00
C ILE A 140 -12.46 -1.43 -3.78
N THR A 141 -13.67 -1.29 -3.27
CA THR A 141 -14.75 -0.55 -3.94
C THR A 141 -14.49 0.94 -3.91
N GLU A 142 -14.15 1.47 -2.74
CA GLU A 142 -13.86 2.91 -2.56
C GLU A 142 -12.44 3.28 -3.02
N GLY A 143 -11.55 2.32 -3.16
CA GLY A 143 -10.17 2.54 -3.62
C GLY A 143 -9.30 3.27 -2.60
N CYS A 144 -9.57 3.10 -1.31
CA CYS A 144 -8.86 3.79 -0.22
C CYS A 144 -8.65 2.88 0.99
N PHE A 145 -7.74 3.28 1.87
CA PHE A 145 -7.60 2.66 3.18
C PHE A 145 -8.65 3.22 4.14
N ILE A 146 -9.24 2.33 4.94
CA ILE A 146 -10.19 2.73 5.99
C ILE A 146 -9.39 3.32 7.15
N GLU A 147 -9.75 4.55 7.55
CA GLU A 147 -9.21 5.16 8.76
C GLU A 147 -9.80 4.46 10.00
N GLU A 148 -8.93 4.09 10.92
CA GLU A 148 -9.33 3.53 12.23
C GLU A 148 -9.80 4.63 13.18
#